data_b2f4217937a0819e0fcc21e8a3290ae5
#
_entry.id   b2f4217937a0819e0fcc21e8a3290ae5
#
_cell.length_a   1.000
_cell.length_b   1.000
_cell.length_c   1.000
_cell.angle_alpha   90.00
_cell.angle_beta   90.00
_cell.angle_gamma   90.00
#
_symmetry.space_group_name_H-M   'P 1'
#
loop_
_entity.id
_entity.type
_entity.pdbx_description
1 polymer ?
#
loop_
_entity_poly.entity_id
_entity_poly.type
_entity_poly.pdbx_seq_one_letter_code
_entity_poly.pdbx_strand_id
1 'polypeptide(L)'
;MEQLFYIFCTTVPSHIIPFVLFWNFHWRSRTAALALVTVNVLCKMAAAAYFLANGLYFRNLELAFAVVGFLIYCCFLRLSPFKMLFTYLLIVDYLLIIRGIVSVLAVQVFGIPIQGWGSSFVCILLYGVTLPLLLRFFRQVANLVYRTDAPRLWRIIWLVPAFVTILALIFTDSYLESSVDSGFFLFCRIGLLVCVFAIYYVLLQSLEGLEQQAVLRQRLIFESRLLEMQMEEEEKRGQLLMETVEQTRQMRHDLRHHLTAIQAMAGDENPRLAAYLSELIRDIPAAVRDYGARVRSASWVI
;
A
#
# COMPACT_ATOMS: atom_id res chain seq x y z
N MET A 1 21.40 -39.51 11.68
CA MET A 1 19.96 -39.30 11.90
C MET A 1 19.66 -37.96 12.56
N GLU A 2 20.33 -37.63 13.67
CA GLU A 2 20.13 -36.36 14.41
C GLU A 2 20.37 -35.12 13.55
N GLN A 3 21.47 -35.09 12.80
CA GLN A 3 21.80 -33.97 11.91
C GLN A 3 20.75 -33.78 10.78
N LEU A 4 20.26 -34.87 10.21
CA LEU A 4 19.18 -34.82 9.21
C LEU A 4 17.89 -34.27 9.80
N PHE A 5 17.55 -34.65 11.02
CA PHE A 5 16.38 -34.14 11.71
C PHE A 5 16.51 -32.66 12.02
N TYR A 6 17.69 -32.21 12.44
CA TYR A 6 17.97 -30.80 12.64
C TYR A 6 17.83 -29.96 11.33
N ILE A 7 18.39 -30.47 10.21
CA ILE A 7 18.23 -29.86 8.89
C ILE A 7 16.76 -29.81 8.48
N PHE A 8 15.99 -30.85 8.77
CA PHE A 8 14.55 -30.87 8.53
C PHE A 8 13.84 -29.78 9.33
N CYS A 9 14.09 -29.67 10.63
CA CYS A 9 13.50 -28.65 11.51
C CYS A 9 13.82 -27.22 11.10
N THR A 10 14.96 -26.96 10.45
CA THR A 10 15.34 -25.64 9.94
C THR A 10 14.83 -25.37 8.53
N THR A 11 14.71 -26.42 7.69
CA THR A 11 14.30 -26.32 6.28
C THR A 11 12.80 -26.16 6.12
N VAL A 12 12.01 -26.95 6.82
CA VAL A 12 10.54 -26.95 6.68
C VAL A 12 9.94 -25.57 6.95
N PRO A 13 10.30 -24.87 8.04
CA PRO A 13 9.80 -23.51 8.28
C PRO A 13 10.16 -22.53 7.16
N SER A 14 11.35 -22.64 6.55
CA SER A 14 11.79 -21.73 5.49
C SER A 14 10.92 -21.79 4.24
N HIS A 15 10.19 -22.86 4.04
CA HIS A 15 9.30 -23.06 2.89
C HIS A 15 7.82 -22.88 3.27
N ILE A 16 7.44 -23.29 4.49
CA ILE A 16 6.05 -23.16 4.96
C ILE A 16 5.71 -21.70 5.26
N ILE A 17 6.60 -20.94 5.90
CA ILE A 17 6.34 -19.57 6.31
C ILE A 17 5.99 -18.67 5.10
N PRO A 18 6.78 -18.63 4.01
CA PRO A 18 6.41 -17.86 2.83
C PRO A 18 5.08 -18.31 2.23
N PHE A 19 4.83 -19.63 2.18
CA PHE A 19 3.59 -20.15 1.62
C PHE A 19 2.36 -19.72 2.42
N VAL A 20 2.41 -19.77 3.75
CA VAL A 20 1.33 -19.32 4.65
C VAL A 20 1.13 -17.80 4.56
N LEU A 21 2.21 -17.03 4.47
CA LEU A 21 2.15 -15.58 4.34
C LEU A 21 1.48 -15.14 3.05
N PHE A 22 1.85 -15.77 1.95
CA PHE A 22 1.32 -15.44 0.63
C PHE A 22 0.02 -16.16 0.29
N TRP A 23 -0.57 -16.89 1.23
CA TRP A 23 -1.79 -17.67 0.96
C TRP A 23 -2.92 -16.85 0.35
N ASN A 24 -3.14 -15.63 0.82
CA ASN A 24 -4.22 -14.74 0.37
C ASN A 24 -3.85 -13.92 -0.87
N PHE A 25 -2.65 -14.07 -1.42
CA PHE A 25 -2.22 -13.32 -2.60
C PHE A 25 -2.69 -13.98 -3.90
N HIS A 26 -2.55 -13.25 -5.02
CA HIS A 26 -2.92 -13.75 -6.32
C HIS A 26 -1.85 -14.70 -6.87
N TRP A 27 -2.13 -15.99 -6.82
CA TRP A 27 -1.30 -17.04 -7.37
C TRP A 27 -1.71 -17.36 -8.81
N ARG A 28 -0.75 -17.66 -9.68
CA ARG A 28 -1.01 -18.24 -11.00
C ARG A 28 -1.53 -19.68 -10.87
N SER A 29 -0.90 -20.49 -10.01
CA SER A 29 -1.34 -21.85 -9.65
C SER A 29 -0.77 -22.20 -8.26
N ARG A 30 -1.66 -22.34 -7.26
CA ARG A 30 -1.25 -22.72 -5.88
C ARG A 30 -0.78 -24.16 -5.82
N THR A 31 -1.46 -25.05 -6.52
CA THR A 31 -1.14 -26.47 -6.51
C THR A 31 0.23 -26.76 -7.13
N ALA A 32 0.53 -26.12 -8.27
CA ALA A 32 1.84 -26.26 -8.91
C ALA A 32 2.97 -25.65 -8.05
N ALA A 33 2.72 -24.48 -7.42
CA ALA A 33 3.68 -23.89 -6.51
C ALA A 33 3.95 -24.79 -5.30
N LEU A 34 2.92 -25.35 -4.67
CA LEU A 34 3.05 -26.28 -3.57
C LEU A 34 3.83 -27.53 -3.97
N ALA A 35 3.51 -28.10 -5.12
CA ALA A 35 4.23 -29.29 -5.62
C ALA A 35 5.73 -29.00 -5.82
N LEU A 36 6.07 -27.85 -6.46
CA LEU A 36 7.48 -27.48 -6.67
C LEU A 36 8.22 -27.15 -5.38
N VAL A 37 7.55 -26.47 -4.42
CA VAL A 37 8.13 -26.24 -3.09
C VAL A 37 8.40 -27.57 -2.38
N THR A 38 7.46 -28.52 -2.44
CA THR A 38 7.64 -29.85 -1.85
C THR A 38 8.80 -30.60 -2.51
N VAL A 39 8.89 -30.57 -3.83
CA VAL A 39 10.03 -31.16 -4.57
C VAL A 39 11.35 -30.50 -4.16
N ASN A 40 11.39 -29.17 -4.04
CA ASN A 40 12.59 -28.45 -3.59
C ASN A 40 13.02 -28.86 -2.19
N VAL A 41 12.09 -29.03 -1.24
CA VAL A 41 12.36 -29.53 0.11
C VAL A 41 12.91 -30.97 0.06
N LEU A 42 12.27 -31.87 -0.71
CA LEU A 42 12.71 -33.25 -0.84
C LEU A 42 14.11 -33.34 -1.47
N CYS A 43 14.38 -32.59 -2.52
CA CYS A 43 15.71 -32.49 -3.14
C CYS A 43 16.77 -31.97 -2.15
N LYS A 44 16.42 -30.97 -1.37
CA LYS A 44 17.32 -30.44 -0.33
C LYS A 44 17.61 -31.50 0.74
N MET A 45 16.60 -32.22 1.20
CA MET A 45 16.78 -33.30 2.20
C MET A 45 17.62 -34.45 1.65
N ALA A 46 17.38 -34.86 0.40
CA ALA A 46 18.18 -35.91 -0.26
C ALA A 46 19.65 -35.50 -0.44
N ALA A 47 19.86 -34.23 -0.88
CA ALA A 47 21.21 -33.67 -0.99
C ALA A 47 21.91 -33.62 0.38
N ALA A 48 21.20 -33.15 1.43
CA ALA A 48 21.75 -33.12 2.80
C ALA A 48 22.16 -34.52 3.27
N ALA A 49 21.31 -35.53 3.05
CA ALA A 49 21.62 -36.92 3.39
C ALA A 49 22.87 -37.41 2.65
N TYR A 50 22.98 -37.13 1.35
CA TYR A 50 24.14 -37.51 0.54
C TYR A 50 25.44 -36.86 1.02
N PHE A 51 25.40 -35.54 1.28
CA PHE A 51 26.57 -34.77 1.75
C PHE A 51 27.02 -35.24 3.13
N LEU A 52 26.07 -35.47 4.06
CA LEU A 52 26.38 -35.97 5.39
C LEU A 52 27.00 -37.39 5.35
N ALA A 53 26.50 -38.25 4.46
CA ALA A 53 27.05 -39.61 4.30
C ALA A 53 28.49 -39.61 3.78
N ASN A 54 28.86 -38.61 2.99
CA ASN A 54 30.20 -38.44 2.43
C ASN A 54 31.11 -37.49 3.22
N GLY A 55 30.68 -37.01 4.39
CA GLY A 55 31.45 -36.08 5.21
C GLY A 55 31.71 -34.70 4.56
N LEU A 56 30.89 -34.33 3.56
CA LEU A 56 31.02 -33.09 2.84
C LEU A 56 30.22 -31.94 3.51
N TYR A 57 30.68 -30.72 3.33
CA TYR A 57 30.04 -29.56 3.92
C TYR A 57 28.85 -29.06 3.07
N PHE A 58 27.69 -28.90 3.68
CA PHE A 58 26.40 -28.67 2.99
C PHE A 58 26.02 -27.19 2.81
N ARG A 59 26.70 -26.23 3.47
CA ARG A 59 26.29 -24.81 3.55
C ARG A 59 26.06 -24.13 2.20
N ASN A 60 26.97 -24.29 1.25
CA ASN A 60 26.84 -23.61 -0.04
C ASN A 60 25.62 -24.11 -0.84
N LEU A 61 25.23 -25.35 -0.61
CA LEU A 61 24.06 -25.94 -1.21
C LEU A 61 22.76 -25.42 -0.57
N GLU A 62 22.76 -25.05 0.72
CA GLU A 62 21.61 -24.38 1.38
C GLU A 62 21.24 -23.08 0.69
N LEU A 63 22.24 -22.26 0.34
CA LEU A 63 22.04 -21.03 -0.40
C LEU A 63 21.43 -21.27 -1.79
N ALA A 64 21.90 -22.27 -2.51
CA ALA A 64 21.35 -22.63 -3.82
C ALA A 64 19.86 -23.01 -3.72
N PHE A 65 19.48 -23.84 -2.74
CA PHE A 65 18.07 -24.21 -2.51
C PHE A 65 17.21 -23.03 -2.07
N ALA A 66 17.75 -22.08 -1.32
CA ALA A 66 17.04 -20.85 -0.96
C ALA A 66 16.75 -19.99 -2.20
N VAL A 67 17.73 -19.85 -3.11
CA VAL A 67 17.55 -19.15 -4.38
C VAL A 67 16.52 -19.84 -5.26
N VAL A 68 16.56 -21.16 -5.37
CA VAL A 68 15.54 -21.94 -6.12
C VAL A 68 14.15 -21.72 -5.51
N GLY A 69 14.02 -21.77 -4.17
CA GLY A 69 12.78 -21.45 -3.47
C GLY A 69 12.26 -20.06 -3.80
N PHE A 70 13.12 -19.05 -3.77
CA PHE A 70 12.78 -17.68 -4.17
C PHE A 70 12.27 -17.61 -5.62
N LEU A 71 12.95 -18.25 -6.56
CA LEU A 71 12.55 -18.27 -7.97
C LEU A 71 11.17 -18.94 -8.18
N ILE A 72 10.88 -20.01 -7.44
CA ILE A 72 9.55 -20.64 -7.47
C ILE A 72 8.48 -19.61 -7.08
N TYR A 73 8.66 -18.87 -5.98
CA TYR A 73 7.71 -17.85 -5.56
C TYR A 73 7.58 -16.72 -6.59
N CYS A 74 8.69 -16.25 -7.18
CA CYS A 74 8.66 -15.24 -8.26
C CYS A 74 7.88 -15.69 -9.49
N CYS A 75 7.96 -16.97 -9.86
CA CYS A 75 7.25 -17.50 -11.02
C CYS A 75 5.74 -17.62 -10.80
N PHE A 76 5.31 -17.94 -9.57
CA PHE A 76 3.90 -18.25 -9.28
C PHE A 76 3.11 -17.11 -8.64
N LEU A 77 3.77 -16.14 -7.99
CA LEU A 77 3.12 -14.95 -7.44
C LEU A 77 3.10 -13.79 -8.44
N ARG A 78 1.95 -13.10 -8.55
CA ARG A 78 1.81 -11.91 -9.38
C ARG A 78 2.28 -10.66 -8.61
N LEU A 79 3.54 -10.65 -8.20
CA LEU A 79 4.19 -9.54 -7.52
C LEU A 79 5.41 -9.07 -8.32
N SER A 80 5.78 -7.80 -8.18
CA SER A 80 7.04 -7.33 -8.75
C SER A 80 8.23 -8.04 -8.06
N PRO A 81 9.31 -8.37 -8.80
CA PRO A 81 10.43 -9.13 -8.25
C PRO A 81 11.10 -8.45 -7.05
N PHE A 82 11.13 -7.12 -7.02
CA PHE A 82 11.70 -6.36 -5.89
C PHE A 82 10.84 -6.44 -4.63
N LYS A 83 9.51 -6.39 -4.76
CA LYS A 83 8.58 -6.60 -3.64
C LYS A 83 8.74 -8.02 -3.07
N MET A 84 8.87 -8.98 -3.97
CA MET A 84 9.07 -10.39 -3.60
C MET A 84 10.41 -10.59 -2.90
N LEU A 85 11.47 -10.01 -3.43
CA LEU A 85 12.82 -10.09 -2.86
C LEU A 85 12.86 -9.51 -1.44
N PHE A 86 12.26 -8.33 -1.24
CA PHE A 86 12.15 -7.71 0.07
C PHE A 86 11.46 -8.62 1.09
N THR A 87 10.27 -9.15 0.76
CA THR A 87 9.50 -9.98 1.69
C THR A 87 10.17 -11.34 1.94
N TYR A 88 10.79 -11.91 0.92
CA TYR A 88 11.50 -13.19 1.04
C TYR A 88 12.75 -13.06 1.92
N LEU A 89 13.56 -12.03 1.70
CA LEU A 89 14.76 -11.76 2.51
C LEU A 89 14.39 -11.49 3.97
N LEU A 90 13.30 -10.77 4.24
CA LEU A 90 12.80 -10.54 5.59
C LEU A 90 12.50 -11.85 6.33
N ILE A 91 11.93 -12.85 5.63
CA ILE A 91 11.70 -14.19 6.20
C ILE A 91 13.03 -14.91 6.42
N VAL A 92 13.96 -14.81 5.47
CA VAL A 92 15.30 -15.41 5.58
C VAL A 92 16.06 -14.82 6.77
N ASP A 93 16.01 -13.50 6.97
CA ASP A 93 16.62 -12.82 8.12
C ASP A 93 16.12 -13.39 9.45
N TYR A 94 14.80 -13.52 9.59
CA TYR A 94 14.20 -14.13 10.76
C TYR A 94 14.74 -15.55 11.00
N LEU A 95 14.75 -16.38 9.96
CA LEU A 95 15.20 -17.76 10.08
C LEU A 95 16.68 -17.87 10.46
N LEU A 96 17.53 -17.02 9.87
CA LEU A 96 18.97 -16.97 10.19
C LEU A 96 19.22 -16.52 11.63
N ILE A 97 18.48 -15.50 12.09
CA ILE A 97 18.61 -14.97 13.45
C ILE A 97 18.18 -16.03 14.48
N ILE A 98 17.01 -16.68 14.27
CA ILE A 98 16.53 -17.72 15.16
C ILE A 98 17.50 -18.91 15.18
N ARG A 99 17.97 -19.38 14.01
CA ARG A 99 18.97 -20.44 13.92
C ARG A 99 20.24 -20.09 14.71
N GLY A 100 20.65 -18.84 14.62
CA GLY A 100 21.79 -18.35 15.39
C GLY A 100 21.56 -18.35 16.90
N ILE A 101 20.39 -17.93 17.36
CA ILE A 101 20.01 -17.98 18.78
C ILE A 101 19.97 -19.45 19.25
N VAL A 102 19.36 -20.34 18.47
CA VAL A 102 19.33 -21.78 18.78
C VAL A 102 20.73 -22.35 18.96
N SER A 103 21.67 -22.04 18.08
CA SER A 103 23.04 -22.56 18.14
C SER A 103 23.76 -22.09 19.42
N VAL A 104 23.59 -20.83 19.81
CA VAL A 104 24.18 -20.30 21.04
C VAL A 104 23.54 -20.90 22.29
N LEU A 105 22.21 -20.96 22.35
CA LEU A 105 21.50 -21.54 23.50
C LEU A 105 21.84 -23.03 23.67
N ALA A 106 21.84 -23.80 22.57
CA ALA A 106 22.15 -25.21 22.62
C ALA A 106 23.56 -25.49 23.20
N VAL A 107 24.56 -24.80 22.67
CA VAL A 107 25.96 -25.04 23.05
C VAL A 107 26.27 -24.50 24.43
N GLN A 108 25.80 -23.31 24.78
CA GLN A 108 26.31 -22.60 25.93
C GLN A 108 25.44 -22.68 27.17
N VAL A 109 24.13 -22.68 26.98
CA VAL A 109 23.20 -22.77 28.12
C VAL A 109 22.98 -24.26 28.44
N PHE A 110 22.85 -25.11 27.41
CA PHE A 110 22.50 -26.50 27.63
C PHE A 110 23.66 -27.49 27.42
N GLY A 111 24.83 -27.03 26.91
CA GLY A 111 25.97 -27.91 26.64
C GLY A 111 25.68 -29.01 25.60
N ILE A 112 24.72 -28.79 24.71
CA ILE A 112 24.22 -29.74 23.72
C ILE A 112 24.88 -29.48 22.36
N PRO A 113 25.24 -30.52 21.59
CA PRO A 113 25.84 -30.30 20.26
C PRO A 113 24.86 -29.59 19.30
N ILE A 114 25.40 -28.70 18.46
CA ILE A 114 24.64 -27.79 17.58
C ILE A 114 23.66 -28.53 16.67
N GLN A 115 23.97 -29.76 16.26
CA GLN A 115 23.20 -30.55 15.31
C GLN A 115 22.63 -31.85 15.94
N GLY A 116 22.32 -31.82 17.24
CA GLY A 116 21.75 -32.94 17.98
C GLY A 116 20.23 -32.86 18.12
N TRP A 117 19.63 -33.86 18.75
CA TRP A 117 18.20 -33.89 19.08
C TRP A 117 17.79 -32.74 19.98
N GLY A 118 18.64 -32.38 20.96
CA GLY A 118 18.37 -31.27 21.88
C GLY A 118 18.27 -29.93 21.19
N SER A 119 19.18 -29.63 20.26
CA SER A 119 19.13 -28.38 19.48
C SER A 119 17.94 -28.33 18.52
N SER A 120 17.51 -29.48 17.99
CA SER A 120 16.27 -29.59 17.22
C SER A 120 15.04 -29.26 18.07
N PHE A 121 14.99 -29.74 19.30
CA PHE A 121 13.91 -29.45 20.26
C PHE A 121 13.86 -27.96 20.61
N VAL A 122 15.00 -27.33 20.93
CA VAL A 122 15.12 -25.90 21.18
C VAL A 122 14.65 -25.09 19.96
N CYS A 123 14.99 -25.53 18.75
CA CYS A 123 14.58 -24.93 17.50
C CYS A 123 13.05 -24.96 17.33
N ILE A 124 12.42 -26.10 17.52
CA ILE A 124 10.96 -26.26 17.44
C ILE A 124 10.25 -25.38 18.48
N LEU A 125 10.76 -25.35 19.71
CA LEU A 125 10.20 -24.56 20.80
C LEU A 125 10.27 -23.07 20.48
N LEU A 126 11.42 -22.58 20.01
CA LEU A 126 11.60 -21.18 19.63
C LEU A 126 10.67 -20.79 18.46
N TYR A 127 10.57 -21.64 17.43
CA TYR A 127 9.61 -21.41 16.35
C TYR A 127 8.17 -21.42 16.86
N GLY A 128 7.81 -22.35 17.74
CA GLY A 128 6.47 -22.43 18.33
C GLY A 128 6.06 -21.16 19.08
N VAL A 129 6.99 -20.56 19.81
CA VAL A 129 6.75 -19.33 20.57
C VAL A 129 6.78 -18.08 19.69
N THR A 130 7.77 -17.96 18.81
CA THR A 130 8.00 -16.72 18.06
C THR A 130 7.17 -16.63 16.78
N LEU A 131 6.88 -17.75 16.11
CA LEU A 131 6.20 -17.78 14.82
C LEU A 131 4.78 -17.17 14.86
N PRO A 132 3.90 -17.43 15.85
CA PRO A 132 2.57 -16.85 15.88
C PRO A 132 2.60 -15.31 15.95
N LEU A 133 3.52 -14.77 16.76
CA LEU A 133 3.71 -13.33 16.89
C LEU A 133 4.21 -12.72 15.58
N LEU A 134 5.19 -13.35 14.96
CA LEU A 134 5.82 -12.89 13.74
C LEU A 134 4.95 -13.06 12.50
N LEU A 135 4.13 -14.10 12.42
CA LEU A 135 3.16 -14.24 11.33
C LEU A 135 2.18 -13.08 11.28
N ARG A 136 1.78 -12.55 12.45
CA ARG A 136 0.93 -11.34 12.50
C ARG A 136 1.68 -10.13 11.94
N PHE A 137 2.92 -9.91 12.35
CA PHE A 137 3.78 -8.83 11.85
C PHE A 137 4.05 -8.98 10.35
N PHE A 138 4.47 -10.16 9.89
CA PHE A 138 4.73 -10.41 8.48
C PHE A 138 3.49 -10.25 7.59
N ARG A 139 2.30 -10.58 8.08
CA ARG A 139 1.05 -10.33 7.36
C ARG A 139 0.79 -8.83 7.19
N GLN A 140 1.06 -8.03 8.20
CA GLN A 140 0.95 -6.56 8.09
C GLN A 140 1.91 -6.03 7.04
N VAL A 141 3.19 -6.44 7.11
CA VAL A 141 4.22 -6.07 6.11
C VAL A 141 3.81 -6.51 4.71
N ALA A 142 3.42 -7.77 4.52
CA ALA A 142 3.06 -8.31 3.22
C ALA A 142 1.83 -7.59 2.62
N ASN A 143 0.83 -7.29 3.42
CA ASN A 143 -0.34 -6.53 2.98
C ASN A 143 0.03 -5.10 2.56
N LEU A 144 0.91 -4.44 3.32
CA LEU A 144 1.40 -3.11 2.97
C LEU A 144 2.21 -3.12 1.67
N VAL A 145 3.15 -4.09 1.54
CA VAL A 145 3.93 -4.30 0.31
C VAL A 145 3.03 -4.52 -0.90
N TYR A 146 1.95 -5.27 -0.73
CA TYR A 146 0.99 -5.52 -1.81
C TYR A 146 0.25 -4.25 -2.22
N ARG A 147 -0.23 -3.46 -1.26
CA ARG A 147 -1.04 -2.24 -1.50
C ARG A 147 -0.23 -1.08 -2.05
N THR A 148 1.01 -0.91 -1.58
CA THR A 148 1.85 0.24 -1.95
C THR A 148 2.36 0.12 -3.37
N ASP A 149 1.89 0.99 -4.27
CA ASP A 149 2.32 1.01 -5.66
C ASP A 149 3.35 2.12 -5.90
N ALA A 150 4.57 1.90 -5.40
CA ALA A 150 5.70 2.81 -5.52
C ALA A 150 6.94 2.08 -6.09
N PRO A 151 7.02 1.85 -7.42
CA PRO A 151 8.07 1.01 -8.00
C PRO A 151 9.50 1.52 -7.79
N ARG A 152 9.69 2.83 -7.66
CA ARG A 152 11.01 3.43 -7.37
C ARG A 152 11.49 3.10 -5.95
N LEU A 153 10.58 3.12 -5.00
CA LEU A 153 10.85 2.81 -3.60
C LEU A 153 11.28 1.34 -3.45
N TRP A 154 10.57 0.40 -4.10
CA TRP A 154 10.87 -1.02 -4.01
C TRP A 154 12.21 -1.42 -4.62
N ARG A 155 12.74 -0.65 -5.58
CA ARG A 155 14.08 -0.87 -6.14
C ARG A 155 15.21 -0.63 -5.15
N ILE A 156 14.95 0.09 -4.07
CA ILE A 156 15.99 0.47 -3.09
C ILE A 156 15.75 -0.25 -1.75
N ILE A 157 14.52 -0.38 -1.30
CA ILE A 157 14.17 -0.88 0.04
C ILE A 157 14.63 -2.33 0.27
N TRP A 158 14.67 -3.17 -0.75
CA TRP A 158 15.15 -4.55 -0.61
C TRP A 158 16.62 -4.66 -0.18
N LEU A 159 17.41 -3.59 -0.36
CA LEU A 159 18.80 -3.54 0.11
C LEU A 159 18.89 -3.63 1.64
N VAL A 160 17.88 -3.19 2.37
CA VAL A 160 17.86 -3.24 3.84
C VAL A 160 17.88 -4.68 4.34
N PRO A 161 16.91 -5.56 3.98
CA PRO A 161 16.99 -6.95 4.38
C PRO A 161 18.22 -7.66 3.78
N ALA A 162 18.66 -7.33 2.57
CA ALA A 162 19.87 -7.91 1.99
C ALA A 162 21.12 -7.62 2.85
N PHE A 163 21.24 -6.40 3.36
CA PHE A 163 22.34 -6.04 4.26
C PHE A 163 22.25 -6.80 5.59
N VAL A 164 21.05 -6.94 6.15
CA VAL A 164 20.82 -7.72 7.37
C VAL A 164 21.16 -9.19 7.16
N THR A 165 20.76 -9.77 6.03
CA THR A 165 21.10 -11.16 5.65
C THR A 165 22.60 -11.38 5.60
N ILE A 166 23.34 -10.46 4.97
CA ILE A 166 24.81 -10.52 4.88
C ILE A 166 25.43 -10.45 6.28
N LEU A 167 24.99 -9.51 7.12
CA LEU A 167 25.46 -9.41 8.51
C LEU A 167 25.17 -10.69 9.29
N ALA A 168 23.95 -11.23 9.20
CA ALA A 168 23.58 -12.45 9.90
C ALA A 168 24.42 -13.66 9.46
N LEU A 169 24.78 -13.75 8.17
CA LEU A 169 25.67 -14.78 7.65
C LEU A 169 27.10 -14.62 8.19
N ILE A 170 27.66 -13.42 8.17
CA ILE A 170 29.00 -13.15 8.71
C ILE A 170 29.08 -13.53 10.18
N PHE A 171 28.11 -13.09 10.99
CA PHE A 171 28.08 -13.44 12.43
C PHE A 171 27.89 -14.94 12.67
N THR A 172 27.21 -15.65 11.80
CA THR A 172 27.04 -17.12 11.93
C THR A 172 28.36 -17.85 11.66
N ASP A 173 29.12 -17.41 10.66
CA ASP A 173 30.38 -18.05 10.29
C ASP A 173 31.49 -17.76 11.32
N SER A 174 31.61 -16.53 11.77
CA SER A 174 32.64 -16.15 12.76
C SER A 174 32.49 -16.88 14.10
N TYR A 175 31.25 -17.27 14.46
CA TYR A 175 31.01 -18.04 15.69
C TYR A 175 31.52 -19.49 15.60
N LEU A 176 31.50 -20.11 14.43
CA LEU A 176 31.97 -21.50 14.23
C LEU A 176 33.49 -21.61 14.27
N GLU A 177 34.21 -20.52 13.99
CA GLU A 177 35.67 -20.50 13.86
C GLU A 177 36.41 -19.91 15.08
N SER A 178 35.71 -19.16 15.96
CA SER A 178 36.36 -18.43 17.05
C SER A 178 36.01 -18.93 18.44
N SER A 179 37.03 -19.00 19.31
CA SER A 179 36.94 -19.19 20.77
C SER A 179 36.45 -17.93 21.51
N VAL A 180 35.76 -17.04 20.85
CA VAL A 180 35.31 -15.74 21.40
C VAL A 180 34.16 -15.94 22.37
N ASP A 181 34.12 -15.06 23.38
CA ASP A 181 33.15 -15.03 24.46
C ASP A 181 31.69 -15.04 23.94
N SER A 182 31.05 -16.11 24.20
CA SER A 182 29.76 -16.51 23.67
C SER A 182 28.58 -15.66 24.17
N GLY A 183 28.72 -15.07 25.35
CA GLY A 183 27.79 -14.10 25.87
C GLY A 183 27.72 -12.85 24.96
N PHE A 184 28.86 -12.42 24.45
CA PHE A 184 28.96 -11.30 23.51
C PHE A 184 28.23 -11.61 22.19
N PHE A 185 28.39 -12.82 21.63
CA PHE A 185 27.69 -13.22 20.39
C PHE A 185 26.17 -13.30 20.59
N LEU A 186 25.69 -13.81 21.72
CA LEU A 186 24.26 -13.85 22.05
C LEU A 186 23.72 -12.41 22.15
N PHE A 187 24.42 -11.53 22.82
CA PHE A 187 24.05 -10.12 22.96
C PHE A 187 23.97 -9.44 21.56
N CYS A 188 24.98 -9.64 20.71
CA CYS A 188 24.99 -9.10 19.34
C CYS A 188 23.81 -9.62 18.51
N ARG A 189 23.43 -10.88 18.63
CA ARG A 189 22.29 -11.46 17.90
C ARG A 189 20.95 -10.96 18.39
N ILE A 190 20.76 -10.83 19.71
CA ILE A 190 19.56 -10.22 20.26
C ILE A 190 19.50 -8.75 19.86
N GLY A 191 20.63 -8.03 19.92
CA GLY A 191 20.74 -6.64 19.45
C GLY A 191 20.39 -6.51 17.97
N LEU A 192 20.91 -7.41 17.10
CA LEU A 192 20.57 -7.45 15.68
C LEU A 192 19.07 -7.67 15.48
N LEU A 193 18.47 -8.62 16.22
CA LEU A 193 17.02 -8.88 16.15
C LEU A 193 16.22 -7.63 16.48
N VAL A 194 16.57 -6.95 17.58
CA VAL A 194 15.89 -5.70 18.00
C VAL A 194 16.06 -4.60 16.95
N CYS A 195 17.28 -4.41 16.43
CA CYS A 195 17.54 -3.43 15.37
C CYS A 195 16.75 -3.72 14.09
N VAL A 196 16.68 -4.99 13.68
CA VAL A 196 15.89 -5.42 12.51
C VAL A 196 14.42 -5.08 12.72
N PHE A 197 13.85 -5.44 13.87
CA PHE A 197 12.46 -5.10 14.18
C PHE A 197 12.23 -3.58 14.22
N ALA A 198 13.13 -2.82 14.79
CA ALA A 198 13.04 -1.36 14.85
C ALA A 198 13.08 -0.74 13.43
N ILE A 199 14.01 -1.18 12.58
CA ILE A 199 14.11 -0.72 11.19
C ILE A 199 12.82 -1.04 10.42
N TYR A 200 12.31 -2.26 10.54
CA TYR A 200 11.08 -2.65 9.87
C TYR A 200 9.86 -1.91 10.41
N TYR A 201 9.80 -1.65 11.70
CA TYR A 201 8.73 -0.84 12.30
C TYR A 201 8.73 0.59 11.74
N VAL A 202 9.90 1.23 11.68
CA VAL A 202 10.04 2.58 11.10
C VAL A 202 9.69 2.59 9.61
N LEU A 203 10.12 1.57 8.86
CA LEU A 203 9.75 1.43 7.45
C LEU A 203 8.24 1.28 7.26
N LEU A 204 7.58 0.46 8.08
CA LEU A 204 6.13 0.29 8.05
C LEU A 204 5.42 1.61 8.30
N GLN A 205 5.81 2.33 9.36
CA GLN A 205 5.21 3.61 9.70
C GLN A 205 5.43 4.66 8.60
N SER A 206 6.60 4.67 7.97
CA SER A 206 6.90 5.57 6.85
C SER A 206 6.05 5.24 5.61
N LEU A 207 5.84 3.96 5.31
CA LEU A 207 5.02 3.52 4.19
C LEU A 207 3.54 3.80 4.40
N GLU A 208 3.02 3.59 5.61
CA GLU A 208 1.65 3.97 5.97
C GLU A 208 1.44 5.48 5.85
N GLY A 209 2.41 6.28 6.28
CA GLY A 209 2.39 7.74 6.12
C GLY A 209 2.34 8.18 4.65
N LEU A 210 3.11 7.53 3.77
CA LEU A 210 3.09 7.80 2.33
C LEU A 210 1.74 7.43 1.69
N GLU A 211 1.13 6.31 2.10
CA GLU A 211 -0.19 5.90 1.62
C GLU A 211 -1.27 6.91 2.03
N GLN A 212 -1.26 7.34 3.30
CA GLN A 212 -2.17 8.38 3.80
C GLN A 212 -2.01 9.71 3.04
N GLN A 213 -0.78 10.13 2.79
CA GLN A 213 -0.52 11.34 2.00
C GLN A 213 -1.02 11.20 0.56
N ALA A 214 -0.88 10.04 -0.07
CA ALA A 214 -1.38 9.80 -1.41
C ALA A 214 -2.91 9.89 -1.47
N VAL A 215 -3.61 9.31 -0.49
CA VAL A 215 -5.07 9.38 -0.37
C VAL A 215 -5.54 10.80 -0.13
N LEU A 216 -4.87 11.55 0.77
CA LEU A 216 -5.19 12.96 1.03
C LEU A 216 -5.01 13.82 -0.23
N ARG A 217 -3.92 13.63 -0.98
CA ARG A 217 -3.71 14.33 -2.26
C ARG A 217 -4.81 14.05 -3.27
N GLN A 218 -5.25 12.81 -3.39
CA GLN A 218 -6.34 12.47 -4.29
C GLN A 218 -7.66 13.14 -3.89
N ARG A 219 -7.96 13.20 -2.59
CA ARG A 219 -9.14 13.93 -2.07
C ARG A 219 -9.06 15.42 -2.39
N LEU A 220 -7.93 16.06 -2.11
CA LEU A 220 -7.74 17.48 -2.41
C LEU A 220 -7.89 17.79 -3.91
N ILE A 221 -7.36 16.94 -4.79
CA ILE A 221 -7.54 17.09 -6.24
C ILE A 221 -9.01 16.94 -6.62
N PHE A 222 -9.72 15.99 -6.01
CA PHE A 222 -11.15 15.81 -6.27
C PHE A 222 -11.98 17.01 -5.79
N GLU A 223 -11.73 17.50 -4.58
CA GLU A 223 -12.40 18.69 -4.02
C GLU A 223 -12.12 19.95 -4.87
N SER A 224 -10.86 20.14 -5.30
CA SER A 224 -10.49 21.22 -6.20
C SER A 224 -11.28 21.19 -7.51
N ARG A 225 -11.38 20.01 -8.14
CA ARG A 225 -12.17 19.86 -9.37
C ARG A 225 -13.67 20.09 -9.16
N LEU A 226 -14.19 19.67 -8.00
CA LEU A 226 -15.59 19.92 -7.66
C LEU A 226 -15.87 21.42 -7.53
N LEU A 227 -14.98 22.15 -6.85
CA LEU A 227 -15.07 23.61 -6.72
C LEU A 227 -14.95 24.31 -8.08
N GLU A 228 -14.04 23.89 -8.94
CA GLU A 228 -13.91 24.40 -10.31
C GLU A 228 -15.22 24.22 -11.10
N MET A 229 -15.84 23.04 -11.03
CA MET A 229 -17.12 22.77 -11.69
C MET A 229 -18.25 23.66 -11.14
N GLN A 230 -18.28 23.86 -9.82
CA GLN A 230 -19.28 24.73 -9.18
C GLN A 230 -19.10 26.19 -9.61
N MET A 231 -17.86 26.68 -9.65
CA MET A 231 -17.57 28.03 -10.14
C MET A 231 -17.97 28.23 -11.61
N GLU A 232 -17.68 27.23 -12.46
CA GLU A 232 -18.08 27.27 -13.87
C GLU A 232 -19.60 27.24 -14.05
N GLU A 233 -20.31 26.48 -13.20
CA GLU A 233 -21.78 26.46 -13.21
C GLU A 233 -22.37 27.79 -12.75
N GLU A 234 -21.81 28.38 -11.68
CA GLU A 234 -22.23 29.71 -11.22
C GLU A 234 -21.98 30.83 -12.24
N GLU A 235 -20.83 30.78 -12.92
CA GLU A 235 -20.51 31.70 -14.00
C GLU A 235 -21.51 31.58 -15.17
N LYS A 236 -21.82 30.34 -15.60
CA LYS A 236 -22.84 30.10 -16.63
C LYS A 236 -24.23 30.62 -16.21
N ARG A 237 -24.62 30.38 -14.95
CA ARG A 237 -25.86 30.93 -14.41
C ARG A 237 -25.87 32.47 -14.40
N GLY A 238 -24.74 33.08 -14.04
CA GLY A 238 -24.55 34.52 -14.09
C GLY A 238 -24.71 35.08 -15.50
N GLN A 239 -24.10 34.40 -16.48
CA GLN A 239 -24.22 34.81 -17.90
C GLN A 239 -25.66 34.67 -18.42
N LEU A 240 -26.36 33.59 -18.12
CA LEU A 240 -27.78 33.38 -18.50
C LEU A 240 -28.67 34.44 -17.86
N LEU A 241 -28.43 34.79 -16.60
CA LEU A 241 -29.20 35.85 -15.93
C LEU A 241 -28.96 37.21 -16.59
N MET A 242 -27.71 37.56 -16.94
CA MET A 242 -27.39 38.80 -17.66
C MET A 242 -28.07 38.85 -19.02
N GLU A 243 -28.01 37.74 -19.77
CA GLU A 243 -28.67 37.64 -21.07
C GLU A 243 -30.19 37.82 -20.96
N THR A 244 -30.81 37.15 -19.97
CA THR A 244 -32.26 37.32 -19.69
C THR A 244 -32.64 38.73 -19.30
N VAL A 245 -31.81 39.41 -18.51
CA VAL A 245 -32.01 40.82 -18.15
C VAL A 245 -31.94 41.74 -19.37
N GLU A 246 -30.95 41.51 -20.26
CA GLU A 246 -30.79 42.33 -21.47
C GLU A 246 -31.93 42.05 -22.47
N GLN A 247 -32.35 40.79 -22.67
CA GLN A 247 -33.52 40.48 -23.48
C GLN A 247 -34.80 41.15 -22.95
N THR A 248 -34.99 41.13 -21.64
CA THR A 248 -36.13 41.80 -20.98
C THR A 248 -36.07 43.28 -21.18
N ARG A 249 -34.86 43.89 -21.16
CA ARG A 249 -34.65 45.32 -21.42
C ARG A 249 -35.00 45.69 -22.84
N GLN A 250 -34.55 44.88 -23.82
CA GLN A 250 -34.86 45.08 -25.24
C GLN A 250 -36.35 44.94 -25.49
N MET A 251 -36.99 43.87 -25.02
CA MET A 251 -38.43 43.66 -25.18
C MET A 251 -39.25 44.82 -24.59
N ARG A 252 -38.86 45.37 -23.44
CA ARG A 252 -39.48 46.53 -22.83
C ARG A 252 -39.31 47.79 -23.68
N HIS A 253 -38.13 48.00 -24.26
CA HIS A 253 -37.85 49.10 -25.16
C HIS A 253 -38.76 49.04 -26.41
N ASP A 254 -38.85 47.84 -27.02
CA ASP A 254 -39.66 47.61 -28.20
C ASP A 254 -41.16 47.75 -27.92
N LEU A 255 -41.63 47.21 -26.75
CA LEU A 255 -43.01 47.40 -26.32
C LEU A 255 -43.36 48.89 -26.15
N ARG A 256 -42.44 49.67 -25.55
CA ARG A 256 -42.65 51.13 -25.43
C ARG A 256 -42.75 51.81 -26.79
N HIS A 257 -41.90 51.46 -27.73
CA HIS A 257 -41.92 51.96 -29.10
C HIS A 257 -43.23 51.64 -29.80
N HIS A 258 -43.71 50.37 -29.70
CA HIS A 258 -44.98 49.96 -30.29
C HIS A 258 -46.17 50.69 -29.66
N LEU A 259 -46.18 50.81 -28.34
CA LEU A 259 -47.27 51.60 -27.66
C LEU A 259 -47.25 53.01 -28.02
N THR A 260 -46.09 53.68 -28.15
CA THR A 260 -45.98 55.09 -28.61
C THR A 260 -46.46 55.22 -30.07
N ALA A 261 -46.14 54.29 -30.95
CA ALA A 261 -46.60 54.30 -32.33
C ALA A 261 -48.13 54.12 -32.40
N ILE A 262 -48.72 53.20 -31.62
CA ILE A 262 -50.18 53.07 -31.54
C ILE A 262 -50.84 54.34 -30.99
N GLN A 263 -50.26 54.99 -29.99
CA GLN A 263 -50.73 56.23 -29.44
C GLN A 263 -50.73 57.33 -30.51
N ALA A 264 -49.66 57.41 -31.31
CA ALA A 264 -49.56 58.39 -32.41
C ALA A 264 -50.58 58.12 -33.54
N MET A 265 -50.92 56.86 -33.83
CA MET A 265 -51.93 56.48 -34.81
C MET A 265 -53.37 56.67 -34.30
N ALA A 266 -53.59 56.55 -32.97
CA ALA A 266 -54.88 56.77 -32.38
C ALA A 266 -55.33 58.30 -32.49
N GLY A 267 -54.37 59.18 -32.60
CA GLY A 267 -54.60 60.63 -32.88
C GLY A 267 -55.71 61.26 -32.03
N ASP A 268 -56.26 62.36 -32.61
CA ASP A 268 -57.37 63.07 -31.97
C ASP A 268 -58.73 62.40 -32.10
N GLU A 269 -58.81 61.23 -32.86
CA GLU A 269 -60.08 60.56 -33.10
C GLU A 269 -60.58 59.74 -31.86
N ASN A 270 -59.66 59.39 -30.90
CA ASN A 270 -60.08 58.64 -29.71
C ASN A 270 -59.30 59.03 -28.44
N PRO A 271 -59.64 60.18 -27.81
CA PRO A 271 -58.89 60.68 -26.66
C PRO A 271 -58.89 59.73 -25.42
N ARG A 272 -59.86 58.85 -25.27
CA ARG A 272 -59.91 57.87 -24.22
C ARG A 272 -58.84 56.77 -24.41
N LEU A 273 -58.61 56.34 -25.66
CA LEU A 273 -57.58 55.35 -25.99
C LEU A 273 -56.16 55.97 -25.81
N ALA A 274 -55.96 57.22 -26.22
CA ALA A 274 -54.70 57.88 -26.02
C ALA A 274 -54.36 58.13 -24.53
N ALA A 275 -55.34 58.44 -23.70
CA ALA A 275 -55.16 58.53 -22.26
C ALA A 275 -54.81 57.16 -21.60
N TYR A 276 -55.50 56.08 -22.01
CA TYR A 276 -55.22 54.73 -21.51
C TYR A 276 -53.81 54.24 -21.89
N LEU A 277 -53.35 54.48 -23.14
CA LEU A 277 -52.02 54.15 -23.61
C LEU A 277 -50.94 54.95 -22.90
N SER A 278 -51.18 56.23 -22.61
CA SER A 278 -50.22 57.09 -21.86
C SER A 278 -50.05 56.59 -20.41
N GLU A 279 -51.10 56.09 -19.78
CA GLU A 279 -51.08 55.49 -18.46
C GLU A 279 -50.32 54.12 -18.48
N LEU A 280 -50.60 53.26 -19.48
CA LEU A 280 -49.90 51.99 -19.68
C LEU A 280 -48.39 52.17 -19.92
N ILE A 281 -47.99 53.12 -20.76
CA ILE A 281 -46.58 53.47 -21.03
C ILE A 281 -45.86 53.92 -19.76
N ARG A 282 -46.57 54.74 -18.91
CA ARG A 282 -46.05 55.22 -17.65
C ARG A 282 -45.85 54.08 -16.61
N ASP A 283 -46.73 53.09 -16.60
CA ASP A 283 -46.73 52.05 -15.56
C ASP A 283 -45.76 50.89 -15.89
N ILE A 284 -45.33 50.70 -17.16
CA ILE A 284 -44.35 49.69 -17.57
C ILE A 284 -43.04 49.73 -16.73
N PRO A 285 -42.44 50.90 -16.42
CA PRO A 285 -41.26 50.93 -15.57
C PRO A 285 -41.48 50.54 -14.12
N ALA A 286 -42.68 50.71 -13.57
CA ALA A 286 -43.02 50.35 -12.19
C ALA A 286 -43.18 48.85 -12.02
N ALA A 287 -43.94 48.20 -12.91
CA ALA A 287 -44.14 46.74 -12.90
C ALA A 287 -42.84 45.95 -12.99
N VAL A 288 -41.87 46.41 -13.78
CA VAL A 288 -40.58 45.74 -13.96
C VAL A 288 -39.65 45.95 -12.76
N ARG A 289 -39.73 47.11 -12.08
CA ARG A 289 -38.99 47.31 -10.81
C ARG A 289 -39.43 46.31 -9.73
N ASP A 290 -40.71 46.07 -9.63
CA ASP A 290 -41.28 45.13 -8.66
C ASP A 290 -40.90 43.68 -8.97
N TYR A 291 -40.87 43.28 -10.26
CA TYR A 291 -40.40 41.97 -10.70
C TYR A 291 -38.90 41.76 -10.41
N GLY A 292 -38.08 42.75 -10.73
CA GLY A 292 -36.62 42.70 -10.43
C GLY A 292 -36.28 42.71 -8.94
N ALA A 293 -37.14 43.27 -8.10
CA ALA A 293 -37.02 43.22 -6.65
C ALA A 293 -37.37 41.81 -6.13
N ARG A 294 -38.43 41.19 -6.65
CA ARG A 294 -38.82 39.81 -6.29
C ARG A 294 -37.79 38.77 -6.73
N VAL A 295 -37.19 38.88 -7.90
CA VAL A 295 -36.11 37.97 -8.37
C VAL A 295 -34.87 38.11 -7.47
N ARG A 296 -34.50 39.32 -7.06
CA ARG A 296 -33.38 39.53 -6.13
C ARG A 296 -33.65 38.98 -4.74
N SER A 297 -34.86 39.09 -4.22
CA SER A 297 -35.22 38.52 -2.91
C SER A 297 -35.26 36.98 -2.91
N ALA A 298 -35.56 36.36 -4.05
CA ALA A 298 -35.54 34.89 -4.20
C ALA A 298 -34.12 34.31 -4.33
N SER A 299 -33.14 35.09 -4.78
CA SER A 299 -31.74 34.62 -4.92
C SER A 299 -30.93 34.62 -3.61
N TRP A 300 -31.49 35.08 -2.49
CA TRP A 300 -30.85 35.08 -1.15
C TRP A 300 -31.35 33.94 -0.25
N VAL A 301 -32.15 33.00 -0.76
CA VAL A 301 -32.76 31.89 0.02
C VAL A 301 -32.23 30.51 -0.40
N ILE A 302 -31.07 30.45 -1.08
CA ILE A 302 -30.38 29.19 -1.36
C ILE A 302 -28.94 29.28 -0.74
#